data_17c34c575a6f2aaf63466adc82ba07c3
#
_entry.id   17c34c575a6f2aaf63466adc82ba07c3
#
_cell.length_a   1.000
_cell.length_b   1.000
_cell.length_c   1.000
_cell.angle_alpha   90.00
_cell.angle_beta   90.00
_cell.angle_gamma   90.00
#
_symmetry.space_group_name_H-M   'P 1'
#
loop_
_entity.id
_entity.type
_entity.pdbx_description
1 polymer ?
#
loop_
_entity_poly.entity_id
_entity_poly.type
_entity_poly.pdbx_seq_one_letter_code
_entity_poly.pdbx_strand_id
1 'polypeptide(L)'
;PVVAVPNWFSLAAISVGLSILILALLFRDSAGLSSGGRGFLAFVAYAIATFVVWLLYDFTLEYMTPVMLAVGVALCVAALGVILVLLAEAHEWAEALWLKQSRRPTLPRTLPDHLLPKVSVHVPAYNEPPEMLMQTLDALAGLDYPDYEVLVIDNNTRDPAVWQPVQAHCERLGARFRFFHVAPLSGFKAGALNYVLRETDPAAEVVAVIDSDYLVEPNWLRDLVPFFDDPKMAVVQAPQDYRDGDENLFKAMCQAEYRGFFRIGMVTRNERNAIIQHGIMTMVRRRVLDEVDGWPEWCITEDAELGLSIFERGYTATYIPHSYGQ
;
A
#
# COMPACT_ATOMS: atom_id res chain seq x y z
N PRO A 1 1.25 -45.77 36.18
CA PRO A 1 0.86 -45.20 34.90
C PRO A 1 1.97 -45.50 33.89
N VAL A 2 1.66 -46.36 32.90
CA VAL A 2 2.58 -46.61 31.79
C VAL A 2 2.55 -45.33 30.96
N VAL A 3 3.64 -44.57 31.00
CA VAL A 3 3.83 -43.45 30.11
C VAL A 3 3.95 -44.04 28.70
N ALA A 4 2.89 -43.90 27.89
CA ALA A 4 2.93 -44.33 26.52
C ALA A 4 4.02 -43.52 25.81
N VAL A 5 5.12 -44.20 25.43
CA VAL A 5 6.18 -43.57 24.64
C VAL A 5 5.58 -43.15 23.29
N PRO A 6 5.70 -41.88 22.89
CA PRO A 6 5.16 -41.43 21.63
C PRO A 6 5.71 -42.25 20.48
N ASN A 7 4.82 -42.72 19.60
CA ASN A 7 5.29 -43.33 18.36
C ASN A 7 5.72 -42.21 17.40
N TRP A 8 6.97 -41.76 17.57
CA TRP A 8 7.55 -40.66 16.79
C TRP A 8 7.46 -40.90 15.28
N PHE A 9 7.53 -42.13 14.84
CA PHE A 9 7.42 -42.47 13.44
C PHE A 9 6.01 -42.19 12.89
N SER A 10 4.97 -42.53 13.65
CA SER A 10 3.58 -42.24 13.26
C SER A 10 3.30 -40.76 13.27
N LEU A 11 3.78 -40.01 14.26
CA LEU A 11 3.63 -38.55 14.32
C LEU A 11 4.33 -37.86 13.14
N ALA A 12 5.54 -38.27 12.82
CA ALA A 12 6.27 -37.75 11.65
C ALA A 12 5.54 -38.06 10.33
N ALA A 13 5.00 -39.27 10.18
CA ALA A 13 4.26 -39.67 8.98
C ALA A 13 2.97 -38.84 8.81
N ILE A 14 2.23 -38.57 9.89
CA ILE A 14 1.04 -37.71 9.88
C ILE A 14 1.44 -36.26 9.52
N SER A 15 2.52 -35.75 10.12
CA SER A 15 3.03 -34.37 9.81
C SER A 15 3.41 -34.23 8.33
N VAL A 16 4.07 -35.24 7.74
CA VAL A 16 4.38 -35.27 6.31
C VAL A 16 3.10 -35.30 5.47
N GLY A 17 2.13 -36.16 5.83
CA GLY A 17 0.84 -36.24 5.12
C GLY A 17 0.07 -34.92 5.15
N LEU A 18 0.01 -34.25 6.30
CA LEU A 18 -0.64 -32.96 6.47
C LEU A 18 0.11 -31.87 5.69
N SER A 19 1.45 -31.87 5.71
CA SER A 19 2.24 -30.90 4.95
C SER A 19 2.04 -31.02 3.44
N ILE A 20 1.91 -32.25 2.93
CA ILE A 20 1.58 -32.48 1.50
C ILE A 20 0.22 -31.87 1.14
N LEU A 21 -0.78 -32.02 2.02
CA LEU A 21 -2.09 -31.42 1.80
C LEU A 21 -2.03 -29.89 1.78
N ILE A 22 -1.34 -29.28 2.74
CA ILE A 22 -1.13 -27.83 2.81
C ILE A 22 -0.40 -27.35 1.53
N LEU A 23 0.65 -28.06 1.11
CA LEU A 23 1.39 -27.75 -0.10
C LEU A 23 0.54 -27.87 -1.37
N ALA A 24 -0.34 -28.85 -1.45
CA ALA A 24 -1.24 -29.00 -2.60
C ALA A 24 -2.15 -27.77 -2.77
N LEU A 25 -2.56 -27.15 -1.66
CA LEU A 25 -3.33 -25.92 -1.66
C LEU A 25 -2.47 -24.70 -2.07
N LEU A 26 -1.28 -24.58 -1.48
CA LEU A 26 -0.36 -23.45 -1.74
C LEU A 26 0.24 -23.51 -3.16
N PHE A 27 0.55 -24.71 -3.68
CA PHE A 27 1.19 -24.84 -4.99
C PHE A 27 0.26 -24.61 -6.18
N ARG A 28 -1.04 -24.54 -5.96
CA ARG A 28 -1.98 -24.16 -7.01
C ARG A 28 -1.61 -22.83 -7.65
N ASP A 29 -1.13 -21.87 -6.83
CA ASP A 29 -0.75 -20.51 -7.26
C ASP A 29 0.78 -20.28 -7.35
N SER A 30 1.60 -21.30 -7.03
CA SER A 30 3.05 -21.21 -6.94
C SER A 30 3.83 -21.55 -8.23
N ALA A 31 3.13 -21.73 -9.36
CA ALA A 31 3.77 -22.13 -10.63
C ALA A 31 4.90 -21.15 -11.07
N GLY A 32 4.77 -19.87 -10.73
CA GLY A 32 5.76 -18.81 -10.99
C GLY A 32 6.99 -18.84 -10.09
N LEU A 33 7.00 -19.59 -8.97
CA LEU A 33 8.11 -19.59 -8.03
C LEU A 33 9.30 -20.45 -8.49
N SER A 34 10.50 -20.00 -8.15
CA SER A 34 11.73 -20.79 -8.30
C SER A 34 11.74 -21.99 -7.32
N SER A 35 12.74 -22.88 -7.49
CA SER A 35 12.92 -24.02 -6.57
C SER A 35 13.16 -23.58 -5.11
N GLY A 36 13.83 -22.42 -4.89
CA GLY A 36 14.04 -21.85 -3.56
C GLY A 36 12.73 -21.46 -2.87
N GLY A 37 11.84 -20.74 -3.57
CA GLY A 37 10.53 -20.37 -3.03
C GLY A 37 9.63 -21.56 -2.74
N ARG A 38 9.66 -22.57 -3.61
CA ARG A 38 8.93 -23.82 -3.36
C ARG A 38 9.49 -24.59 -2.15
N GLY A 39 10.82 -24.61 -2.00
CA GLY A 39 11.49 -25.21 -0.84
C GLY A 39 11.15 -24.49 0.46
N PHE A 40 11.12 -23.16 0.44
CA PHE A 40 10.68 -22.35 1.58
C PHE A 40 9.23 -22.66 2.00
N LEU A 41 8.30 -22.67 1.05
CA LEU A 41 6.90 -23.01 1.34
C LEU A 41 6.75 -24.46 1.86
N ALA A 42 7.54 -25.40 1.33
CA ALA A 42 7.55 -26.78 1.83
C ALA A 42 8.04 -26.86 3.29
N PHE A 43 9.08 -26.10 3.63
CA PHE A 43 9.58 -26.01 5.00
C PHE A 43 8.52 -25.42 5.95
N VAL A 44 7.88 -24.30 5.58
CA VAL A 44 6.82 -23.67 6.39
C VAL A 44 5.63 -24.60 6.57
N ALA A 45 5.17 -25.25 5.50
CA ALA A 45 4.07 -26.22 5.58
C ALA A 45 4.39 -27.39 6.50
N TYR A 46 5.62 -27.92 6.44
CA TYR A 46 6.07 -28.99 7.33
C TYR A 46 6.16 -28.54 8.79
N ALA A 47 6.70 -27.35 9.05
CA ALA A 47 6.79 -26.80 10.41
C ALA A 47 5.39 -26.60 11.03
N ILE A 48 4.44 -26.04 10.29
CA ILE A 48 3.05 -25.85 10.73
C ILE A 48 2.38 -27.22 10.96
N ALA A 49 2.50 -28.15 10.02
CA ALA A 49 1.93 -29.49 10.16
C ALA A 49 2.48 -30.21 11.40
N THR A 50 3.78 -30.11 11.64
CA THR A 50 4.42 -30.69 12.82
C THR A 50 3.91 -30.07 14.12
N PHE A 51 3.78 -28.74 14.15
CA PHE A 51 3.23 -28.02 15.30
C PHE A 51 1.77 -28.46 15.59
N VAL A 52 0.92 -28.53 14.57
CA VAL A 52 -0.49 -28.94 14.72
C VAL A 52 -0.58 -30.40 15.23
N VAL A 53 0.20 -31.30 14.63
CA VAL A 53 0.23 -32.70 15.06
C VAL A 53 0.72 -32.83 16.50
N TRP A 54 1.76 -32.10 16.87
CA TRP A 54 2.27 -32.08 18.23
C TRP A 54 1.23 -31.54 19.21
N LEU A 55 0.58 -30.42 18.89
CA LEU A 55 -0.45 -29.80 19.72
C LEU A 55 -1.62 -30.79 19.99
N LEU A 56 -2.13 -31.40 18.92
CA LEU A 56 -3.22 -32.39 19.03
C LEU A 56 -2.79 -33.64 19.84
N TYR A 57 -1.55 -34.08 19.66
CA TYR A 57 -1.02 -35.20 20.44
C TYR A 57 -0.91 -34.85 21.91
N ASP A 58 -0.40 -33.67 22.27
CA ASP A 58 -0.28 -33.19 23.64
C ASP A 58 -1.64 -33.18 24.36
N PHE A 59 -2.70 -32.73 23.68
CA PHE A 59 -4.06 -32.77 24.18
C PHE A 59 -4.53 -34.19 24.52
N THR A 60 -4.03 -35.23 23.86
CA THR A 60 -4.42 -36.63 24.14
C THR A 60 -3.75 -37.21 25.40
N LEU A 61 -2.70 -36.56 25.90
CA LEU A 61 -1.95 -36.97 27.10
C LEU A 61 -2.47 -36.38 28.39
N GLU A 62 -3.24 -35.29 28.29
CA GLU A 62 -3.72 -34.52 29.45
C GLU A 62 -5.11 -34.99 29.89
N TYR A 63 -5.34 -35.02 31.24
CA TYR A 63 -6.68 -35.20 31.77
C TYR A 63 -7.45 -33.89 31.67
N MET A 64 -8.47 -33.87 30.84
CA MET A 64 -9.24 -32.66 30.56
C MET A 64 -10.54 -32.60 31.37
N THR A 65 -10.70 -31.54 32.15
CA THR A 65 -12.00 -31.16 32.67
C THR A 65 -12.85 -30.53 31.55
N PRO A 66 -14.19 -30.48 31.67
CA PRO A 66 -15.03 -29.81 30.66
C PRO A 66 -14.64 -28.35 30.37
N VAL A 67 -14.16 -27.63 31.40
CA VAL A 67 -13.68 -26.24 31.24
C VAL A 67 -12.38 -26.21 30.44
N MET A 68 -11.42 -27.09 30.77
CA MET A 68 -10.15 -27.17 30.00
C MET A 68 -10.41 -27.53 28.54
N LEU A 69 -11.34 -28.45 28.29
CA LEU A 69 -11.73 -28.82 26.93
C LEU A 69 -12.31 -27.62 26.16
N ALA A 70 -13.22 -26.85 26.79
CA ALA A 70 -13.81 -25.67 26.16
C ALA A 70 -12.75 -24.59 25.82
N VAL A 71 -11.85 -24.32 26.78
CA VAL A 71 -10.72 -23.38 26.57
C VAL A 71 -9.78 -23.92 25.49
N GLY A 72 -9.46 -25.22 25.51
CA GLY A 72 -8.61 -25.84 24.50
C GLY A 72 -9.18 -25.74 23.09
N VAL A 73 -10.48 -25.98 22.92
CA VAL A 73 -11.16 -25.79 21.63
C VAL A 73 -11.08 -24.33 21.17
N ALA A 74 -11.33 -23.36 22.06
CA ALA A 74 -11.21 -21.93 21.73
C ALA A 74 -9.77 -21.57 21.28
N LEU A 75 -8.75 -22.10 21.97
CA LEU A 75 -7.35 -21.90 21.61
C LEU A 75 -7.01 -22.55 20.25
N CYS A 76 -7.55 -23.73 19.94
CA CYS A 76 -7.36 -24.36 18.61
C CYS A 76 -7.97 -23.51 17.49
N VAL A 77 -9.16 -22.94 17.70
CA VAL A 77 -9.79 -22.02 16.75
C VAL A 77 -8.95 -20.76 16.54
N ALA A 78 -8.44 -20.18 17.61
CA ALA A 78 -7.54 -19.02 17.55
C ALA A 78 -6.22 -19.37 16.82
N ALA A 79 -5.62 -20.52 17.13
CA ALA A 79 -4.40 -21.01 16.48
C ALA A 79 -4.61 -21.22 14.97
N LEU A 80 -5.78 -21.73 14.55
CA LEU A 80 -6.12 -21.86 13.13
C LEU A 80 -6.11 -20.50 12.42
N GLY A 81 -6.67 -19.45 13.05
CA GLY A 81 -6.62 -18.09 12.51
C GLY A 81 -5.18 -17.60 12.32
N VAL A 82 -4.33 -17.79 13.33
CA VAL A 82 -2.91 -17.42 13.25
C VAL A 82 -2.18 -18.20 12.15
N ILE A 83 -2.43 -19.50 12.02
CA ILE A 83 -1.84 -20.33 10.97
C ILE A 83 -2.22 -19.86 9.58
N LEU A 84 -3.48 -19.46 9.36
CA LEU A 84 -3.92 -18.93 8.07
C LEU A 84 -3.19 -17.63 7.71
N VAL A 85 -3.00 -16.74 8.67
CA VAL A 85 -2.23 -15.50 8.48
C VAL A 85 -0.77 -15.83 8.15
N LEU A 86 -0.12 -16.70 8.92
CA LEU A 86 1.27 -17.11 8.69
C LEU A 86 1.47 -17.78 7.32
N LEU A 87 0.51 -18.56 6.84
CA LEU A 87 0.56 -19.16 5.50
C LEU A 87 0.42 -18.10 4.40
N ALA A 88 -0.46 -17.12 4.59
CA ALA A 88 -0.61 -16.00 3.66
C ALA A 88 0.68 -15.17 3.59
N GLU A 89 1.26 -14.79 4.74
CA GLU A 89 2.52 -14.07 4.80
C GLU A 89 3.68 -14.87 4.19
N ALA A 90 3.82 -16.15 4.50
CA ALA A 90 4.84 -17.01 3.91
C ALA A 90 4.72 -17.07 2.38
N HIS A 91 3.50 -17.08 1.86
CA HIS A 91 3.27 -17.03 0.41
C HIS A 91 3.67 -15.67 -0.19
N GLU A 92 3.34 -14.56 0.47
CA GLU A 92 3.77 -13.21 0.06
C GLU A 92 5.30 -13.11 0.05
N TRP A 93 5.98 -13.58 1.10
CA TRP A 93 7.43 -13.63 1.16
C TRP A 93 8.04 -14.48 0.04
N ALA A 94 7.45 -15.66 -0.23
CA ALA A 94 7.91 -16.53 -1.30
C ALA A 94 7.80 -15.85 -2.67
N GLU A 95 6.73 -15.14 -2.94
CA GLU A 95 6.56 -14.39 -4.18
C GLU A 95 7.52 -13.21 -4.26
N ALA A 96 7.66 -12.40 -3.21
CA ALA A 96 8.55 -11.25 -3.20
C ALA A 96 10.02 -11.63 -3.50
N LEU A 97 10.51 -12.77 -2.95
CA LEU A 97 11.91 -13.15 -3.01
C LEU A 97 12.25 -14.14 -4.14
N TRP A 98 11.29 -14.95 -4.58
CA TRP A 98 11.57 -16.09 -5.47
C TRP A 98 10.67 -16.17 -6.71
N LEU A 99 9.92 -15.11 -7.04
CA LEU A 99 9.19 -15.07 -8.30
C LEU A 99 10.20 -15.03 -9.47
N LYS A 100 9.99 -15.88 -10.47
CA LYS A 100 10.89 -15.97 -11.63
C LYS A 100 10.76 -14.81 -12.60
N GLN A 101 9.54 -14.34 -12.79
CA GLN A 101 9.20 -13.24 -13.68
C GLN A 101 8.00 -12.50 -13.12
N SER A 102 8.11 -11.17 -13.01
CA SER A 102 7.00 -10.31 -12.66
C SER A 102 5.94 -10.35 -13.78
N ARG A 103 4.70 -10.52 -13.40
CA ARG A 103 3.55 -10.52 -14.33
C ARG A 103 3.15 -9.11 -14.73
N ARG A 104 3.57 -8.12 -13.94
CA ARG A 104 3.19 -6.72 -14.10
C ARG A 104 4.45 -5.83 -14.13
N PRO A 105 4.33 -4.61 -14.66
CA PRO A 105 5.46 -3.67 -14.68
C PRO A 105 5.99 -3.40 -13.27
N THR A 106 7.32 -3.37 -13.14
CA THR A 106 8.04 -3.02 -11.91
C THR A 106 9.08 -1.92 -12.15
N LEU A 107 9.20 -1.49 -13.39
CA LEU A 107 10.15 -0.45 -13.81
C LEU A 107 9.39 0.74 -14.41
N PRO A 108 9.94 1.96 -14.27
CA PRO A 108 9.41 3.16 -14.89
C PRO A 108 9.19 3.01 -16.41
N ARG A 109 8.29 3.80 -16.94
CA ARG A 109 8.07 3.92 -18.39
C ARG A 109 8.41 5.32 -18.85
N THR A 110 8.83 5.45 -20.10
CA THR A 110 9.08 6.76 -20.73
C THR A 110 8.18 6.94 -21.94
N LEU A 111 7.65 8.15 -22.09
CA LEU A 111 6.95 8.61 -23.28
C LEU A 111 7.56 9.93 -23.77
N PRO A 112 7.51 10.22 -25.07
CA PRO A 112 7.83 11.55 -25.58
C PRO A 112 6.93 12.63 -24.98
N ASP A 113 7.46 13.84 -24.75
CA ASP A 113 6.76 14.94 -24.09
C ASP A 113 5.39 15.28 -24.71
N HIS A 114 5.27 15.19 -26.03
CA HIS A 114 4.02 15.50 -26.75
C HIS A 114 2.89 14.47 -26.54
N LEU A 115 3.21 13.31 -25.93
CA LEU A 115 2.22 12.28 -25.57
C LEU A 115 1.91 12.26 -24.08
N LEU A 116 2.59 13.10 -23.28
CA LEU A 116 2.34 13.17 -21.85
C LEU A 116 1.08 14.01 -21.58
N PRO A 117 0.07 13.46 -20.88
CA PRO A 117 -1.15 14.19 -20.55
C PRO A 117 -0.88 15.25 -19.48
N LYS A 118 -1.74 16.25 -19.38
CA LYS A 118 -1.71 17.22 -18.28
C LYS A 118 -2.03 16.54 -16.95
N VAL A 119 -1.27 16.92 -15.91
CA VAL A 119 -1.42 16.41 -14.54
C VAL A 119 -1.84 17.53 -13.60
N SER A 120 -2.81 17.26 -12.71
CA SER A 120 -3.13 18.13 -11.58
C SER A 120 -2.59 17.49 -10.29
N VAL A 121 -1.67 18.16 -9.62
CA VAL A 121 -1.10 17.72 -8.34
C VAL A 121 -1.88 18.39 -7.21
N HIS A 122 -2.51 17.59 -6.35
CA HIS A 122 -3.29 18.05 -5.21
C HIS A 122 -2.49 17.92 -3.91
N VAL A 123 -2.41 18.99 -3.15
CA VAL A 123 -1.67 19.08 -1.88
C VAL A 123 -2.64 19.51 -0.77
N PRO A 124 -3.29 18.58 -0.07
CA PRO A 124 -4.12 18.89 1.08
C PRO A 124 -3.25 19.26 2.28
N ALA A 125 -3.64 20.29 3.03
CA ALA A 125 -2.97 20.77 4.23
C ALA A 125 -3.97 21.16 5.32
N TYR A 126 -3.62 20.92 6.58
CA TYR A 126 -4.37 21.35 7.74
C TYR A 126 -3.44 21.70 8.90
N ASN A 127 -3.32 22.98 9.21
CA ASN A 127 -2.53 23.49 10.33
C ASN A 127 -1.06 23.01 10.31
N GLU A 128 -0.48 22.93 9.11
CA GLU A 128 0.91 22.49 8.92
C GLU A 128 1.90 23.65 9.10
N PRO A 129 3.13 23.39 9.59
CA PRO A 129 4.17 24.39 9.63
C PRO A 129 4.44 24.98 8.24
N PRO A 130 4.36 26.31 8.07
CA PRO A 130 4.51 26.94 6.74
C PRO A 130 5.80 26.56 6.03
N GLU A 131 6.91 26.50 6.77
CA GLU A 131 8.25 26.21 6.22
C GLU A 131 8.30 24.79 5.62
N MET A 132 7.62 23.83 6.24
CA MET A 132 7.56 22.46 5.78
C MET A 132 6.77 22.36 4.47
N LEU A 133 5.58 22.94 4.42
CA LEU A 133 4.76 22.95 3.21
C LEU A 133 5.43 23.72 2.07
N MET A 134 6.11 24.85 2.36
CA MET A 134 6.87 25.59 1.33
C MET A 134 8.00 24.74 0.73
N GLN A 135 8.70 23.92 1.52
CA GLN A 135 9.71 22.97 1.00
C GLN A 135 9.10 21.94 0.04
N THR A 136 7.92 21.42 0.37
CA THR A 136 7.17 20.52 -0.51
C THR A 136 6.81 21.20 -1.84
N LEU A 137 6.35 22.47 -1.78
CA LEU A 137 6.02 23.24 -2.96
C LEU A 137 7.24 23.56 -3.82
N ASP A 138 8.39 23.85 -3.21
CA ASP A 138 9.66 24.06 -3.93
C ASP A 138 10.11 22.77 -4.64
N ALA A 139 9.94 21.59 -4.01
CA ALA A 139 10.22 20.31 -4.65
C ALA A 139 9.28 20.07 -5.84
N LEU A 140 7.98 20.39 -5.70
CA LEU A 140 7.00 20.31 -6.79
C LEU A 140 7.30 21.27 -7.93
N ALA A 141 7.86 22.46 -7.64
CA ALA A 141 8.29 23.41 -8.67
C ALA A 141 9.48 22.89 -9.49
N GLY A 142 10.26 21.96 -8.93
CA GLY A 142 11.40 21.30 -9.57
C GLY A 142 11.06 20.05 -10.40
N LEU A 143 9.79 19.70 -10.57
CA LEU A 143 9.40 18.53 -11.34
C LEU A 143 9.80 18.64 -12.82
N ASP A 144 10.42 17.59 -13.35
CA ASP A 144 10.74 17.44 -14.77
C ASP A 144 9.52 16.89 -15.54
N TYR A 145 8.50 17.75 -15.70
CA TYR A 145 7.28 17.41 -16.41
C TYR A 145 6.74 18.62 -17.19
N PRO A 146 6.30 18.43 -18.47
CA PRO A 146 6.02 19.57 -19.34
C PRO A 146 4.77 20.35 -18.94
N ASP A 147 3.65 19.67 -18.63
CA ASP A 147 2.35 20.29 -18.38
C ASP A 147 1.69 19.76 -17.12
N TYR A 148 1.75 20.56 -16.04
CA TYR A 148 1.09 20.25 -14.78
C TYR A 148 0.68 21.52 -14.04
N GLU A 149 -0.27 21.40 -13.15
CA GLU A 149 -0.66 22.39 -12.14
C GLU A 149 -0.52 21.80 -10.74
N VAL A 150 -0.41 22.67 -9.75
CA VAL A 150 -0.37 22.31 -8.32
C VAL A 150 -1.49 23.06 -7.60
N LEU A 151 -2.42 22.33 -7.02
CA LEU A 151 -3.54 22.87 -6.27
C LEU A 151 -3.32 22.58 -4.77
N VAL A 152 -3.01 23.64 -4.02
CA VAL A 152 -2.84 23.57 -2.57
C VAL A 152 -4.15 23.91 -1.90
N ILE A 153 -4.65 23.02 -1.05
CA ILE A 153 -5.87 23.25 -0.28
C ILE A 153 -5.59 23.19 1.21
N ASP A 154 -5.65 24.36 1.84
CA ASP A 154 -5.66 24.48 3.29
C ASP A 154 -7.11 24.45 3.79
N ASN A 155 -7.45 23.44 4.56
CA ASN A 155 -8.78 23.25 5.07
C ASN A 155 -8.86 23.50 6.58
N ASN A 156 -9.69 24.45 6.97
CA ASN A 156 -10.02 24.76 8.37
C ASN A 156 -8.87 25.29 9.25
N THR A 157 -7.72 25.65 8.75
CA THR A 157 -6.67 26.31 9.53
C THR A 157 -7.15 27.70 9.98
N ARG A 158 -7.15 27.93 11.30
CA ARG A 158 -7.72 29.16 11.88
C ARG A 158 -6.74 30.32 11.91
N ASP A 159 -5.46 29.99 12.13
CA ASP A 159 -4.41 31.02 12.29
C ASP A 159 -3.90 31.48 10.92
N PRO A 160 -4.12 32.75 10.56
CA PRO A 160 -3.57 33.30 9.32
C PRO A 160 -2.05 33.25 9.24
N ALA A 161 -1.33 33.25 10.36
CA ALA A 161 0.12 33.14 10.38
C ALA A 161 0.62 31.78 9.85
N VAL A 162 -0.23 30.76 9.80
CA VAL A 162 0.09 29.44 9.27
C VAL A 162 -0.14 29.36 7.77
N TRP A 163 -1.28 29.79 7.25
CA TRP A 163 -1.62 29.59 5.83
C TRP A 163 -1.24 30.77 4.90
N GLN A 164 -1.23 32.04 5.41
CA GLN A 164 -0.90 33.20 4.57
C GLN A 164 0.53 33.16 3.98
N PRO A 165 1.58 32.74 4.74
CA PRO A 165 2.91 32.58 4.16
C PRO A 165 2.96 31.60 2.99
N VAL A 166 2.18 30.51 3.08
CA VAL A 166 2.06 29.49 2.02
C VAL A 166 1.35 30.05 0.79
N GLN A 167 0.26 30.81 0.97
CA GLN A 167 -0.42 31.51 -0.12
C GLN A 167 0.54 32.44 -0.87
N ALA A 168 1.26 33.29 -0.13
CA ALA A 168 2.24 34.20 -0.71
C ALA A 168 3.39 33.45 -1.42
N HIS A 169 3.74 32.24 -0.96
CA HIS A 169 4.73 31.39 -1.61
C HIS A 169 4.20 30.83 -2.93
N CYS A 170 2.97 30.33 -2.98
CA CYS A 170 2.33 29.88 -4.22
C CYS A 170 2.28 31.01 -5.27
N GLU A 171 1.94 32.23 -4.86
CA GLU A 171 1.95 33.40 -5.75
C GLU A 171 3.35 33.69 -6.34
N ARG A 172 4.42 33.52 -5.54
CA ARG A 172 5.81 33.66 -6.02
C ARG A 172 6.24 32.54 -6.98
N LEU A 173 5.76 31.32 -6.77
CA LEU A 173 6.05 30.18 -7.67
C LEU A 173 5.36 30.31 -9.03
N GLY A 174 4.33 31.16 -9.13
CA GLY A 174 3.70 31.55 -10.39
C GLY A 174 2.41 30.79 -10.71
N ALA A 175 1.90 30.99 -11.93
CA ALA A 175 0.55 30.61 -12.34
C ALA A 175 0.25 29.09 -12.28
N ARG A 176 1.28 28.24 -12.20
CA ARG A 176 1.13 26.80 -12.02
C ARG A 176 0.60 26.43 -10.64
N PHE A 177 0.83 27.27 -9.62
CA PHE A 177 0.49 27.04 -8.22
C PHE A 177 -0.73 27.87 -7.84
N ARG A 178 -1.79 27.20 -7.47
CA ARG A 178 -3.04 27.83 -7.00
C ARG A 178 -3.29 27.42 -5.55
N PHE A 179 -3.55 28.39 -4.71
CA PHE A 179 -3.81 28.20 -3.28
C PHE A 179 -5.27 28.47 -2.95
N PHE A 180 -5.86 27.59 -2.16
CA PHE A 180 -7.23 27.69 -1.65
C PHE A 180 -7.21 27.57 -0.13
N HIS A 181 -7.79 28.54 0.56
CA HIS A 181 -8.08 28.46 1.99
C HIS A 181 -9.59 28.37 2.16
N VAL A 182 -10.08 27.25 2.72
CA VAL A 182 -11.52 26.99 2.86
C VAL A 182 -11.86 26.61 4.29
N ALA A 183 -12.66 27.44 4.94
CA ALA A 183 -13.19 27.22 6.29
C ALA A 183 -14.59 27.84 6.42
N PRO A 184 -15.62 27.07 6.88
CA PRO A 184 -15.56 25.64 7.23
C PRO A 184 -15.59 24.71 6.01
N LEU A 185 -14.86 23.60 6.10
CA LEU A 185 -14.91 22.51 5.13
C LEU A 185 -15.11 21.19 5.89
N SER A 186 -16.09 20.40 5.48
CA SER A 186 -16.36 19.05 5.99
C SER A 186 -15.56 17.98 5.23
N GLY A 187 -15.54 16.74 5.72
CA GLY A 187 -14.98 15.61 5.01
C GLY A 187 -13.46 15.43 5.16
N PHE A 188 -12.82 16.20 6.05
CA PHE A 188 -11.36 16.08 6.32
C PHE A 188 -10.52 16.15 5.03
N LYS A 189 -9.55 15.23 4.86
CA LYS A 189 -8.69 15.15 3.67
C LYS A 189 -9.50 14.85 2.41
N ALA A 190 -10.45 13.93 2.46
CA ALA A 190 -11.33 13.60 1.34
C ALA A 190 -12.14 14.82 0.87
N GLY A 191 -12.74 15.58 1.80
CA GLY A 191 -13.46 16.80 1.48
C GLY A 191 -12.57 17.87 0.83
N ALA A 192 -11.32 18.03 1.31
CA ALA A 192 -10.35 18.93 0.72
C ALA A 192 -9.98 18.49 -0.72
N LEU A 193 -9.71 17.20 -0.93
CA LEU A 193 -9.41 16.65 -2.25
C LEU A 193 -10.60 16.80 -3.21
N ASN A 194 -11.83 16.57 -2.75
CA ASN A 194 -13.05 16.77 -3.55
C ASN A 194 -13.27 18.24 -3.88
N TYR A 195 -12.90 19.16 -2.98
CA TYR A 195 -12.96 20.60 -3.27
C TYR A 195 -12.05 20.95 -4.44
N VAL A 196 -10.76 20.62 -4.37
CA VAL A 196 -9.80 20.95 -5.45
C VAL A 196 -10.00 20.14 -6.72
N LEU A 197 -10.65 18.96 -6.64
CA LEU A 197 -11.05 18.20 -7.80
C LEU A 197 -12.01 18.99 -8.70
N ARG A 198 -12.91 19.79 -8.11
CA ARG A 198 -13.81 20.70 -8.85
C ARG A 198 -13.08 21.91 -9.45
N GLU A 199 -11.97 22.30 -8.85
CA GLU A 199 -11.12 23.42 -9.31
C GLU A 199 -10.03 22.98 -10.30
N THR A 200 -9.87 21.67 -10.50
CA THR A 200 -8.88 21.06 -11.40
C THR A 200 -9.13 21.49 -12.84
N ASP A 201 -8.05 21.84 -13.56
CA ASP A 201 -8.12 22.17 -14.99
C ASP A 201 -8.85 21.05 -15.76
N PRO A 202 -9.88 21.38 -16.55
CA PRO A 202 -10.60 20.38 -17.35
C PRO A 202 -9.71 19.59 -18.31
N ALA A 203 -8.54 20.13 -18.71
CA ALA A 203 -7.57 19.44 -19.54
C ALA A 203 -6.71 18.43 -18.78
N ALA A 204 -6.74 18.41 -17.45
CA ALA A 204 -5.99 17.44 -16.66
C ALA A 204 -6.63 16.06 -16.74
N GLU A 205 -5.84 15.08 -17.23
CA GLU A 205 -6.28 13.69 -17.38
C GLU A 205 -5.88 12.81 -16.19
N VAL A 206 -4.91 13.26 -15.40
CA VAL A 206 -4.38 12.56 -14.23
C VAL A 206 -4.39 13.49 -13.04
N VAL A 207 -4.87 13.00 -11.90
CA VAL A 207 -4.77 13.67 -10.59
C VAL A 207 -3.72 12.93 -9.77
N ALA A 208 -2.72 13.64 -9.29
CA ALA A 208 -1.70 13.13 -8.39
C ALA A 208 -1.91 13.72 -6.98
N VAL A 209 -1.74 12.94 -5.93
CA VAL A 209 -1.90 13.38 -4.54
C VAL A 209 -0.59 13.22 -3.79
N ILE A 210 -0.23 14.27 -3.05
CA ILE A 210 0.94 14.30 -2.20
C ILE A 210 0.63 15.04 -0.89
N ASP A 211 1.18 14.57 0.22
CA ASP A 211 1.01 15.23 1.51
C ASP A 211 1.91 16.46 1.65
N SER A 212 1.53 17.35 2.55
CA SER A 212 2.13 18.67 2.77
C SER A 212 3.57 18.63 3.29
N ASP A 213 4.04 17.48 3.76
CA ASP A 213 5.36 17.27 4.36
C ASP A 213 6.32 16.43 3.50
N TYR A 214 5.95 16.12 2.27
CA TYR A 214 6.67 15.16 1.42
C TYR A 214 7.50 15.84 0.33
N LEU A 215 8.78 15.48 0.22
CA LEU A 215 9.67 15.99 -0.83
C LEU A 215 9.77 15.00 -1.98
N VAL A 216 9.28 15.40 -3.14
CA VAL A 216 9.29 14.57 -4.35
C VAL A 216 10.57 14.72 -5.15
N GLU A 217 10.97 13.67 -5.85
CA GLU A 217 12.02 13.69 -6.86
C GLU A 217 11.52 14.28 -8.19
N PRO A 218 12.38 14.96 -8.96
CA PRO A 218 11.98 15.63 -10.20
C PRO A 218 11.33 14.71 -11.25
N ASN A 219 11.70 13.44 -11.30
CA ASN A 219 11.23 12.47 -12.29
C ASN A 219 9.93 11.73 -11.90
N TRP A 220 9.33 12.02 -10.74
CA TRP A 220 8.15 11.33 -10.23
C TRP A 220 7.01 11.23 -11.25
N LEU A 221 6.58 12.36 -11.81
CA LEU A 221 5.50 12.36 -12.82
C LEU A 221 5.97 11.71 -14.13
N ARG A 222 7.19 12.03 -14.57
CA ARG A 222 7.73 11.56 -15.84
C ARG A 222 7.80 10.03 -15.94
N ASP A 223 8.10 9.37 -14.84
CA ASP A 223 8.27 7.92 -14.77
C ASP A 223 6.95 7.16 -14.59
N LEU A 224 5.96 7.79 -13.95
CA LEU A 224 4.72 7.10 -13.57
C LEU A 224 3.53 7.42 -14.47
N VAL A 225 3.40 8.64 -14.97
CA VAL A 225 2.28 9.04 -15.85
C VAL A 225 2.18 8.19 -17.13
N PRO A 226 3.28 7.73 -17.74
CA PRO A 226 3.21 6.90 -18.95
C PRO A 226 2.41 5.60 -18.84
N PHE A 227 2.13 5.12 -17.62
CA PHE A 227 1.26 3.95 -17.42
C PHE A 227 -0.20 4.21 -17.76
N PHE A 228 -0.61 5.48 -17.75
CA PHE A 228 -1.96 5.88 -18.14
C PHE A 228 -2.22 5.84 -19.66
N ASP A 229 -1.24 5.46 -20.48
CA ASP A 229 -1.45 5.12 -21.89
C ASP A 229 -2.42 3.93 -22.05
N ASP A 230 -2.42 2.98 -21.10
CA ASP A 230 -3.46 1.94 -21.01
C ASP A 230 -4.78 2.54 -20.51
N PRO A 231 -5.87 2.53 -21.30
CA PRO A 231 -7.16 3.11 -20.90
C PRO A 231 -7.81 2.41 -19.70
N LYS A 232 -7.38 1.21 -19.33
CA LYS A 232 -7.85 0.48 -18.14
C LYS A 232 -7.07 0.85 -16.88
N MET A 233 -5.89 1.47 -17.03
CA MET A 233 -5.08 1.90 -15.90
C MET A 233 -5.76 3.09 -15.21
N ALA A 234 -6.18 2.89 -13.98
CA ALA A 234 -6.84 3.93 -13.19
C ALA A 234 -5.97 4.46 -12.05
N VAL A 235 -5.11 3.63 -11.47
CA VAL A 235 -4.24 4.03 -10.35
C VAL A 235 -2.80 3.63 -10.62
N VAL A 236 -1.88 4.56 -10.41
CA VAL A 236 -0.44 4.31 -10.37
C VAL A 236 0.10 4.76 -9.02
N GLN A 237 0.77 3.86 -8.33
CA GLN A 237 1.22 4.06 -6.96
C GLN A 237 2.72 3.83 -6.84
N ALA A 238 3.41 4.67 -6.05
CA ALA A 238 4.79 4.47 -5.62
C ALA A 238 4.88 4.32 -4.10
N PRO A 239 5.98 3.76 -3.54
CA PRO A 239 6.16 3.65 -2.11
C PRO A 239 6.30 5.01 -1.44
N GLN A 240 5.93 5.04 -0.17
CA GLN A 240 6.30 6.10 0.76
C GLN A 240 7.66 5.75 1.40
N ASP A 241 8.44 6.76 1.73
CA ASP A 241 9.69 6.60 2.49
C ASP A 241 9.82 7.72 3.53
N TYR A 242 10.70 7.56 4.51
CA TYR A 242 10.92 8.51 5.59
C TYR A 242 12.28 9.20 5.45
N ARG A 243 12.32 10.52 5.67
CA ARG A 243 13.56 11.32 5.68
C ARG A 243 14.44 11.05 6.89
N ASP A 244 13.83 10.67 8.00
CA ASP A 244 14.43 10.68 9.34
C ASP A 244 14.54 9.27 9.97
N GLY A 245 14.42 8.23 9.14
CA GLY A 245 14.46 6.84 9.58
C GLY A 245 15.72 6.42 10.35
N ASP A 246 16.84 7.09 10.09
CA ASP A 246 18.14 6.78 10.71
C ASP A 246 18.42 7.61 11.99
N GLU A 247 17.54 8.54 12.39
CA GLU A 247 17.79 9.41 13.54
C GLU A 247 17.83 8.68 14.90
N ASN A 248 17.00 7.64 15.06
CA ASN A 248 16.96 6.84 16.28
C ASN A 248 16.34 5.46 16.02
N LEU A 249 16.51 4.55 17.00
CA LEU A 249 16.04 3.17 16.90
C LEU A 249 14.52 3.07 16.64
N PHE A 250 13.70 3.90 17.27
CA PHE A 250 12.24 3.86 17.09
C PHE A 250 11.85 4.22 15.65
N LYS A 251 12.42 5.29 15.09
CA LYS A 251 12.20 5.69 13.69
C LYS A 251 12.71 4.62 12.71
N ALA A 252 13.86 4.02 13.01
CA ALA A 252 14.38 2.90 12.22
C ALA A 252 13.45 1.68 12.21
N MET A 253 12.80 1.38 13.34
CA MET A 253 11.78 0.31 13.43
C MET A 253 10.53 0.65 12.61
N CYS A 254 10.02 1.88 12.71
CA CYS A 254 8.89 2.34 11.89
C CYS A 254 9.22 2.27 10.39
N GLN A 255 10.41 2.71 9.99
CA GLN A 255 10.86 2.61 8.60
C GLN A 255 10.99 1.15 8.15
N ALA A 256 11.46 0.25 9.00
CA ALA A 256 11.56 -1.17 8.67
C ALA A 256 10.17 -1.81 8.45
N GLU A 257 9.17 -1.44 9.25
CA GLU A 257 7.77 -1.86 9.06
C GLU A 257 7.22 -1.39 7.72
N TYR A 258 7.41 -0.11 7.38
CA TYR A 258 7.00 0.46 6.10
C TYR A 258 7.69 -0.23 4.91
N ARG A 259 8.98 -0.51 5.03
CA ARG A 259 9.71 -1.25 3.99
C ARG A 259 9.16 -2.66 3.79
N GLY A 260 8.77 -3.35 4.85
CA GLY A 260 8.06 -4.64 4.76
C GLY A 260 6.76 -4.52 3.96
N PHE A 261 5.94 -3.54 4.29
CA PHE A 261 4.68 -3.30 3.62
C PHE A 261 4.88 -2.92 2.13
N PHE A 262 5.71 -1.91 1.85
CA PHE A 262 5.86 -1.38 0.49
C PHE A 262 6.72 -2.29 -0.42
N ARG A 263 7.81 -2.88 0.09
CA ARG A 263 8.75 -3.65 -0.73
C ARG A 263 8.41 -5.14 -0.84
N ILE A 264 7.54 -5.64 0.03
CA ILE A 264 7.09 -7.04 0.00
C ILE A 264 5.59 -7.08 -0.29
N GLY A 265 4.77 -6.56 0.61
CA GLY A 265 3.31 -6.67 0.53
C GLY A 265 2.73 -6.02 -0.73
N MET A 266 3.12 -4.78 -1.04
CA MET A 266 2.60 -4.06 -2.22
C MET A 266 3.10 -4.65 -3.54
N VAL A 267 4.35 -5.13 -3.59
CA VAL A 267 4.92 -5.79 -4.78
C VAL A 267 4.15 -7.07 -5.11
N THR A 268 3.85 -7.89 -4.10
CA THR A 268 3.09 -9.13 -4.30
C THR A 268 1.62 -8.87 -4.65
N ARG A 269 1.01 -7.85 -4.08
CA ARG A 269 -0.34 -7.41 -4.44
C ARG A 269 -0.41 -6.85 -5.85
N ASN A 270 0.63 -6.15 -6.30
CA ASN A 270 0.72 -5.67 -7.68
C ASN A 270 0.61 -6.81 -8.69
N GLU A 271 1.25 -7.96 -8.45
CA GLU A 271 1.20 -9.14 -9.30
C GLU A 271 -0.23 -9.66 -9.56
N ARG A 272 -1.17 -9.33 -8.67
CA ARG A 272 -2.59 -9.76 -8.71
C ARG A 272 -3.58 -8.64 -9.02
N ASN A 273 -3.11 -7.44 -9.34
CA ASN A 273 -3.96 -6.24 -9.46
C ASN A 273 -4.78 -5.97 -8.18
N ALA A 274 -4.17 -6.12 -7.03
CA ALA A 274 -4.80 -6.01 -5.72
C ALA A 274 -4.01 -5.10 -4.77
N ILE A 275 -3.38 -4.05 -5.31
CA ILE A 275 -2.69 -3.06 -4.49
C ILE A 275 -3.69 -2.37 -3.56
N ILE A 276 -3.23 -1.99 -2.39
CA ILE A 276 -3.97 -1.11 -1.49
C ILE A 276 -3.56 0.32 -1.85
N GLN A 277 -4.50 1.12 -2.34
CA GLN A 277 -4.21 2.52 -2.64
C GLN A 277 -3.90 3.28 -1.36
N HIS A 278 -2.92 4.17 -1.41
CA HIS A 278 -2.52 5.06 -0.33
C HIS A 278 -2.81 6.51 -0.69
N GLY A 279 -3.01 7.32 0.34
CA GLY A 279 -3.38 8.73 0.22
C GLY A 279 -2.27 9.66 -0.28
N ILE A 280 -1.03 9.15 -0.49
CA ILE A 280 0.08 9.92 -1.05
C ILE A 280 0.87 9.09 -2.07
N MET A 281 1.70 9.75 -2.88
CA MET A 281 2.48 9.12 -3.96
C MET A 281 1.59 8.27 -4.88
N THR A 282 0.34 8.68 -5.02
CA THR A 282 -0.69 8.06 -5.84
C THR A 282 -1.09 8.98 -6.97
N MET A 283 -1.34 8.38 -8.11
CA MET A 283 -1.91 9.05 -9.28
C MET A 283 -3.17 8.31 -9.69
N VAL A 284 -4.23 9.04 -9.97
CA VAL A 284 -5.53 8.49 -10.36
C VAL A 284 -5.98 9.13 -11.66
N ARG A 285 -6.50 8.34 -12.57
CA ARG A 285 -7.10 8.83 -13.82
C ARG A 285 -8.32 9.70 -13.51
N ARG A 286 -8.31 10.95 -13.98
CA ARG A 286 -9.36 11.94 -13.68
C ARG A 286 -10.77 11.45 -13.99
N ARG A 287 -11.00 10.90 -15.18
CA ARG A 287 -12.33 10.40 -15.55
C ARG A 287 -12.84 9.30 -14.62
N VAL A 288 -11.94 8.47 -14.07
CA VAL A 288 -12.32 7.40 -13.14
C VAL A 288 -12.71 7.98 -11.79
N LEU A 289 -12.02 9.04 -11.31
CA LEU A 289 -12.47 9.79 -10.14
C LEU A 289 -13.88 10.36 -10.34
N ASP A 290 -14.17 10.91 -11.51
CA ASP A 290 -15.50 11.43 -11.82
C ASP A 290 -16.56 10.29 -11.86
N GLU A 291 -16.21 9.10 -12.36
CA GLU A 291 -17.09 7.93 -12.40
C GLU A 291 -17.40 7.33 -11.02
N VAL A 292 -16.50 7.49 -10.04
CA VAL A 292 -16.66 7.00 -8.66
C VAL A 292 -17.13 8.08 -7.69
N ASP A 293 -17.43 9.29 -8.19
CA ASP A 293 -17.91 10.45 -7.42
C ASP A 293 -16.84 11.03 -6.46
N GLY A 294 -15.56 10.92 -6.83
CA GLY A 294 -14.43 11.47 -6.08
C GLY A 294 -13.98 10.61 -4.90
N TRP A 295 -13.36 11.26 -3.90
CA TRP A 295 -12.92 10.60 -2.67
C TRP A 295 -14.09 10.40 -1.70
N PRO A 296 -14.24 9.21 -1.09
CA PRO A 296 -15.33 8.94 -0.13
C PRO A 296 -15.12 9.70 1.17
N GLU A 297 -16.01 10.64 1.48
CA GLU A 297 -15.94 11.48 2.70
C GLU A 297 -16.49 10.79 3.97
N TRP A 298 -17.09 9.61 3.81
CA TRP A 298 -17.74 8.88 4.88
C TRP A 298 -16.82 7.95 5.68
N CYS A 299 -15.59 7.71 5.21
CA CYS A 299 -14.61 6.87 5.90
C CYS A 299 -13.26 7.58 6.05
N ILE A 300 -12.46 7.15 7.05
CA ILE A 300 -11.13 7.72 7.33
C ILE A 300 -10.09 7.20 6.33
N THR A 301 -10.30 6.00 5.79
CA THR A 301 -9.41 5.36 4.80
C THR A 301 -9.96 5.62 3.39
N GLU A 302 -10.11 6.90 3.04
CA GLU A 302 -10.69 7.35 1.77
C GLU A 302 -9.94 6.83 0.56
N ASP A 303 -8.65 6.64 0.69
CA ASP A 303 -7.76 6.12 -0.33
C ASP A 303 -7.98 4.63 -0.61
N ALA A 304 -8.01 3.80 0.43
CA ALA A 304 -8.25 2.37 0.29
C ALA A 304 -9.66 2.06 -0.25
N GLU A 305 -10.67 2.80 0.22
CA GLU A 305 -12.05 2.69 -0.26
C GLU A 305 -12.18 3.13 -1.72
N LEU A 306 -11.50 4.23 -2.10
CA LEU A 306 -11.42 4.66 -3.49
C LEU A 306 -10.84 3.55 -4.37
N GLY A 307 -9.74 2.93 -3.93
CA GLY A 307 -9.11 1.82 -4.64
C GLY A 307 -10.06 0.65 -4.85
N LEU A 308 -10.83 0.26 -3.83
CA LEU A 308 -11.83 -0.81 -3.93
C LEU A 308 -12.93 -0.44 -4.94
N SER A 309 -13.48 0.77 -4.85
CA SER A 309 -14.50 1.27 -5.77
C SER A 309 -14.04 1.28 -7.22
N ILE A 310 -12.76 1.56 -7.46
CA ILE A 310 -12.12 1.52 -8.78
C ILE A 310 -12.00 0.08 -9.29
N PHE A 311 -11.55 -0.86 -8.45
CA PHE A 311 -11.44 -2.27 -8.82
C PHE A 311 -12.79 -2.93 -9.10
N GLU A 312 -13.84 -2.60 -8.36
CA GLU A 312 -15.20 -3.08 -8.59
C GLU A 312 -15.74 -2.70 -9.97
N ARG A 313 -15.26 -1.60 -10.54
CA ARG A 313 -15.59 -1.16 -11.92
C ARG A 313 -14.73 -1.84 -12.98
N GLY A 314 -13.82 -2.73 -12.60
CA GLY A 314 -12.97 -3.51 -13.51
C GLY A 314 -11.74 -2.77 -14.03
N TYR A 315 -11.36 -1.66 -13.43
CA TYR A 315 -10.11 -0.96 -13.72
C TYR A 315 -8.90 -1.68 -13.14
N THR A 316 -7.73 -1.28 -13.60
CA THR A 316 -6.44 -1.83 -13.13
C THR A 316 -5.63 -0.75 -12.43
N ALA A 317 -4.79 -1.20 -11.51
CA ALA A 317 -3.79 -0.36 -10.86
C ALA A 317 -2.40 -0.95 -11.08
N THR A 318 -1.35 -0.15 -10.93
CA THR A 318 0.02 -0.64 -10.93
C THR A 318 0.82 0.00 -9.80
N TYR A 319 1.78 -0.75 -9.28
CA TYR A 319 2.70 -0.31 -8.25
C TYR A 319 4.13 -0.40 -8.74
N ILE A 320 4.85 0.70 -8.71
CA ILE A 320 6.26 0.77 -9.10
C ILE A 320 7.10 0.87 -7.82
N PRO A 321 7.90 -0.18 -7.46
CA PRO A 321 8.59 -0.27 -6.18
C PRO A 321 9.87 0.59 -6.14
N HIS A 322 9.82 1.80 -6.69
CA HIS A 322 10.87 2.81 -6.66
C HIS A 322 10.38 4.01 -5.86
N SER A 323 11.19 4.45 -4.89
CA SER A 323 10.87 5.64 -4.10
C SER A 323 11.15 6.88 -4.93
N TYR A 324 10.18 7.78 -5.01
CA TYR A 324 10.29 9.06 -5.70
C TYR A 324 10.25 10.25 -4.72
N GLY A 325 10.55 10.01 -3.46
CA GLY A 325 10.59 11.05 -2.44
C GLY A 325 10.59 10.50 -1.02
N GLN A 326 10.63 11.42 -0.07
CA GLN A 326 10.70 11.12 1.35
C GLN A 326 10.13 12.27 2.19
#